data_94dc0cb010a2a1b095da9cb0ec7f1eb1
#
_entry.id   94dc0cb010a2a1b095da9cb0ec7f1eb1
#
_cell.length_a   1.000
_cell.length_b   1.000
_cell.length_c   1.000
_cell.angle_alpha   90.00
_cell.angle_beta   90.00
_cell.angle_gamma   90.00
#
_symmetry.space_group_name_H-M   'P 1'
#
loop_
_entity.id
_entity.type
_entity.pdbx_description
1 polymer ?
#
loop_
_entity_poly.entity_id
_entity_poly.type
_entity_poly.pdbx_seq_one_letter_code
_entity_poly.pdbx_strand_id
1 'polypeptide(L)'
;MSVAIRPARTSDIKAIRTIIDTYSLQRRLLSKETVMLYESVQEFFVAEKDGAIIGCGALHVLWEDLGEVRTVAVNEEFRSQKIGHQILTAIIERAKSLGLKRLFCLTFETEFFGKHGFNERQGAPVEPDVYQQLLRSYDEGIAEFLDLESVKPNTLGNTRMLKIL
;
A
#
# COMPACT_ATOMS: atom_id res chain seq x y z
N MET A 1 11.18 -24.01 -4.13
CA MET A 1 9.99 -23.67 -4.90
C MET A 1 9.85 -22.18 -5.02
N SER A 2 9.50 -21.73 -6.19
CA SER A 2 9.44 -20.31 -6.50
C SER A 2 8.17 -19.66 -5.96
N VAL A 3 8.24 -18.35 -5.72
CA VAL A 3 7.11 -17.53 -5.33
C VAL A 3 6.56 -16.85 -6.58
N ALA A 4 5.26 -16.90 -6.77
CA ALA A 4 4.58 -16.23 -7.86
C ALA A 4 3.93 -14.93 -7.34
N ILE A 5 4.21 -13.82 -8.01
CA ILE A 5 3.55 -12.54 -7.74
C ILE A 5 2.48 -12.36 -8.80
N ARG A 6 1.24 -12.19 -8.38
CA ARG A 6 0.11 -12.05 -9.31
C ARG A 6 -0.97 -11.13 -8.75
N PRO A 7 -1.85 -10.60 -9.61
CA PRO A 7 -3.02 -9.87 -9.13
C PRO A 7 -3.88 -10.76 -8.22
N ALA A 8 -4.47 -10.17 -7.21
CA ALA A 8 -5.34 -10.89 -6.28
C ALA A 8 -6.67 -11.27 -6.93
N ARG A 9 -7.23 -12.37 -6.46
CA ARG A 9 -8.58 -12.84 -6.78
C ARG A 9 -9.45 -12.69 -5.54
N THR A 10 -10.75 -12.72 -5.72
CA THR A 10 -11.67 -12.65 -4.58
C THR A 10 -11.44 -13.77 -3.57
N SER A 11 -11.02 -14.94 -4.04
CA SER A 11 -10.71 -16.09 -3.16
C SER A 11 -9.47 -15.86 -2.28
N ASP A 12 -8.65 -14.85 -2.55
CA ASP A 12 -7.45 -14.53 -1.77
C ASP A 12 -7.75 -13.61 -0.58
N ILE A 13 -8.94 -12.99 -0.54
CA ILE A 13 -9.25 -11.95 0.45
C ILE A 13 -9.12 -12.43 1.89
N LYS A 14 -9.55 -13.65 2.17
CA LYS A 14 -9.46 -14.20 3.53
C LYS A 14 -8.01 -14.33 3.99
N ALA A 15 -7.13 -14.77 3.10
CA ALA A 15 -5.70 -14.87 3.40
C ALA A 15 -5.06 -13.48 3.56
N ILE A 16 -5.43 -12.53 2.71
CA ILE A 16 -4.99 -11.13 2.84
C ILE A 16 -5.42 -10.59 4.19
N ARG A 17 -6.67 -10.83 4.59
CA ARG A 17 -7.19 -10.40 5.89
C ARG A 17 -6.35 -10.94 7.05
N THR A 18 -5.99 -12.20 7.00
CA THR A 18 -5.17 -12.83 8.04
C THR A 18 -3.81 -12.15 8.16
N ILE A 19 -3.17 -11.86 7.03
CA ILE A 19 -1.87 -11.18 7.00
C ILE A 19 -1.99 -9.77 7.58
N ILE A 20 -2.99 -9.01 7.14
CA ILE A 20 -3.23 -7.64 7.62
C ILE A 20 -3.49 -7.63 9.12
N ASP A 21 -4.29 -8.55 9.62
CA ASP A 21 -4.64 -8.60 11.05
C ASP A 21 -3.41 -8.79 11.92
N THR A 22 -2.46 -9.63 11.49
CA THR A 22 -1.20 -9.82 12.20
C THR A 22 -0.46 -8.50 12.39
N TYR A 23 -0.38 -7.68 11.34
CA TYR A 23 0.31 -6.39 11.38
C TYR A 23 -0.52 -5.30 12.07
N SER A 24 -1.84 -5.35 11.99
CA SER A 24 -2.72 -4.41 12.70
C SER A 24 -2.59 -4.58 14.21
N LEU A 25 -2.51 -5.81 14.70
CA LEU A 25 -2.28 -6.10 16.12
C LEU A 25 -0.95 -5.56 16.60
N GLN A 26 0.05 -5.49 15.71
CA GLN A 26 1.36 -4.91 15.99
C GLN A 26 1.41 -3.40 15.74
N ARG A 27 0.29 -2.78 15.39
CA ARG A 27 0.15 -1.36 15.04
C ARG A 27 1.02 -0.92 13.86
N ARG A 28 1.33 -1.84 12.95
CA ARG A 28 2.12 -1.55 11.75
C ARG A 28 1.26 -1.19 10.54
N LEU A 29 -0.01 -1.61 10.54
CA LEU A 29 -0.98 -1.30 9.49
C LEU A 29 -2.30 -0.91 10.14
N LEU A 30 -3.08 -0.09 9.45
CA LEU A 30 -4.43 0.22 9.87
C LEU A 30 -5.34 -0.99 9.62
N SER A 31 -6.26 -1.23 10.55
CA SER A 31 -7.29 -2.25 10.38
C SER A 31 -8.23 -1.88 9.24
N LYS A 32 -8.70 -2.88 8.49
CA LYS A 32 -9.64 -2.71 7.39
C LYS A 32 -10.82 -3.66 7.55
N GLU A 33 -12.02 -3.18 7.20
CA GLU A 33 -13.19 -4.03 7.15
C GLU A 33 -13.08 -5.02 5.98
N THR A 34 -13.58 -6.24 6.17
CA THR A 34 -13.50 -7.29 5.14
C THR A 34 -14.20 -6.87 3.86
N VAL A 35 -15.36 -6.20 3.96
CA VAL A 35 -16.08 -5.73 2.79
C VAL A 35 -15.24 -4.75 1.96
N MET A 36 -14.46 -3.90 2.61
CA MET A 36 -13.57 -2.96 1.91
C MET A 36 -12.47 -3.68 1.15
N LEU A 37 -11.98 -4.79 1.68
CA LEU A 37 -10.99 -5.62 0.98
C LEU A 37 -11.58 -6.23 -0.30
N TYR A 38 -12.81 -6.74 -0.22
CA TYR A 38 -13.48 -7.26 -1.44
C TYR A 38 -13.70 -6.15 -2.46
N GLU A 39 -14.14 -4.97 -2.03
CA GLU A 39 -14.36 -3.84 -2.93
C GLU A 39 -13.07 -3.34 -3.60
N SER A 40 -11.93 -3.51 -2.94
CA SER A 40 -10.62 -3.05 -3.44
C SER A 40 -9.72 -4.19 -3.95
N VAL A 41 -10.27 -5.38 -4.20
CA VAL A 41 -9.48 -6.55 -4.61
C VAL A 41 -8.61 -6.28 -5.84
N GLN A 42 -9.09 -5.46 -6.77
CA GLN A 42 -8.38 -5.13 -8.00
C GLN A 42 -7.11 -4.30 -7.76
N GLU A 43 -6.97 -3.69 -6.58
CA GLU A 43 -5.78 -2.93 -6.21
C GLU A 43 -4.65 -3.83 -5.69
N PHE A 44 -4.95 -5.07 -5.30
CA PHE A 44 -4.01 -5.96 -4.62
C PHE A 44 -3.21 -6.84 -5.56
N PHE A 45 -1.94 -7.02 -5.19
CA PHE A 45 -1.11 -8.14 -5.63
C PHE A 45 -0.90 -9.08 -4.45
N VAL A 46 -0.72 -10.36 -4.76
CA VAL A 46 -0.40 -11.38 -3.76
C VAL A 46 0.86 -12.14 -4.16
N ALA A 47 1.55 -12.64 -3.16
CA ALA A 47 2.65 -13.59 -3.33
C ALA A 47 2.12 -14.97 -2.96
N GLU A 48 2.20 -15.90 -3.90
CA GLU A 48 1.72 -17.27 -3.72
C GLU A 48 2.89 -18.24 -3.76
N LYS A 49 2.95 -19.12 -2.78
CA LYS A 49 3.94 -20.18 -2.71
C LYS A 49 3.25 -21.49 -2.31
N ASP A 50 3.40 -22.51 -3.12
CA ASP A 50 2.82 -23.84 -2.86
C ASP A 50 1.31 -23.78 -2.59
N GLY A 51 0.60 -22.95 -3.32
CA GLY A 51 -0.85 -22.79 -3.17
C GLY A 51 -1.29 -21.90 -2.01
N ALA A 52 -0.36 -21.38 -1.21
CA ALA A 52 -0.67 -20.53 -0.07
C ALA A 52 -0.30 -19.06 -0.35
N ILE A 53 -1.14 -18.14 0.09
CA ILE A 53 -0.86 -16.71 0.00
C ILE A 53 0.00 -16.32 1.19
N ILE A 54 1.22 -15.84 0.91
CA ILE A 54 2.22 -15.53 1.93
C ILE A 54 2.55 -14.04 2.01
N GLY A 55 2.01 -13.23 1.12
CA GLY A 55 2.20 -11.79 1.14
C GLY A 55 1.20 -11.07 0.28
N CYS A 56 1.10 -9.77 0.49
CA CYS A 56 0.20 -8.90 -0.28
C CYS A 56 0.74 -7.49 -0.34
N GLY A 57 0.15 -6.70 -1.23
CA GLY A 57 0.39 -5.27 -1.33
C GLY A 57 -0.62 -4.66 -2.29
N ALA A 58 -0.91 -3.38 -2.13
CA ALA A 58 -1.93 -2.72 -2.93
C ALA A 58 -1.44 -1.41 -3.51
N LEU A 59 -1.98 -1.06 -4.67
CA LEU A 59 -1.80 0.22 -5.32
C LEU A 59 -3.16 0.91 -5.40
N HIS A 60 -3.27 2.06 -4.75
CA HIS A 60 -4.47 2.88 -4.81
C HIS A 60 -4.20 4.16 -5.61
N VAL A 61 -5.00 4.41 -6.64
CA VAL A 61 -4.85 5.63 -7.44
C VAL A 61 -5.46 6.80 -6.70
N LEU A 62 -4.69 7.88 -6.54
CA LEU A 62 -5.15 9.11 -5.89
C LEU A 62 -5.53 10.17 -6.90
N TRP A 63 -4.77 10.28 -7.98
CA TRP A 63 -5.00 11.28 -9.04
C TRP A 63 -4.39 10.76 -10.35
N GLU A 64 -4.55 11.51 -11.42
CA GLU A 64 -4.07 11.12 -12.75
C GLU A 64 -2.59 10.70 -12.75
N ASP A 65 -1.76 11.37 -11.96
CA ASP A 65 -0.32 11.17 -11.94
C ASP A 65 0.20 10.61 -10.61
N LEU A 66 -0.68 10.31 -9.65
CA LEU A 66 -0.29 9.99 -8.29
C LEU A 66 -1.03 8.76 -7.78
N GLY A 67 -0.29 7.82 -7.23
CA GLY A 67 -0.84 6.65 -6.54
C GLY A 67 -0.22 6.48 -5.16
N GLU A 68 -0.82 5.60 -4.37
CA GLU A 68 -0.32 5.25 -3.05
C GLU A 68 -0.09 3.75 -2.96
N VAL A 69 1.09 3.37 -2.46
CA VAL A 69 1.39 1.98 -2.10
C VAL A 69 0.84 1.74 -0.70
N ARG A 70 -0.01 0.75 -0.56
CA ARG A 70 -0.69 0.41 0.69
C ARG A 70 -0.51 -1.05 1.05
N THR A 71 -0.54 -1.33 2.34
CA THR A 71 -0.77 -2.68 2.86
C THR A 71 0.25 -3.71 2.35
N VAL A 72 1.51 -3.30 2.19
CA VAL A 72 2.57 -4.26 1.85
C VAL A 72 2.91 -5.04 3.11
N ALA A 73 2.66 -6.33 3.08
CA ALA A 73 2.87 -7.20 4.23
C ALA A 73 3.22 -8.62 3.77
N VAL A 74 4.13 -9.25 4.49
CA VAL A 74 4.58 -10.62 4.21
C VAL A 74 4.45 -11.43 5.50
N ASN A 75 3.96 -12.66 5.38
CA ASN A 75 3.90 -13.59 6.51
C ASN A 75 5.30 -13.69 7.14
N GLU A 76 5.38 -13.59 8.46
CA GLU A 76 6.64 -13.52 9.20
C GLU A 76 7.59 -14.69 8.90
N GLU A 77 7.07 -15.86 8.63
CA GLU A 77 7.88 -17.02 8.27
C GLU A 77 8.69 -16.83 7.00
N PHE A 78 8.28 -15.89 6.14
CA PHE A 78 8.89 -15.68 4.83
C PHE A 78 9.56 -14.31 4.69
N ARG A 79 9.70 -13.54 5.76
CA ARG A 79 10.20 -12.15 5.70
C ARG A 79 11.60 -12.00 5.12
N SER A 80 12.47 -12.98 5.33
CA SER A 80 13.87 -12.92 4.86
C SER A 80 14.05 -13.29 3.39
N GLN A 81 12.98 -13.63 2.67
CA GLN A 81 13.06 -14.16 1.31
C GLN A 81 12.83 -13.12 0.20
N LYS A 82 12.91 -11.84 0.54
CA LYS A 82 12.75 -10.70 -0.40
C LYS A 82 11.38 -10.64 -1.10
N ILE A 83 10.37 -11.27 -0.52
CA ILE A 83 9.03 -11.31 -1.11
C ILE A 83 8.41 -9.91 -1.17
N GLY A 84 8.60 -9.11 -0.12
CA GLY A 84 8.13 -7.71 -0.10
C GLY A 84 8.71 -6.89 -1.25
N HIS A 85 9.98 -7.10 -1.58
CA HIS A 85 10.63 -6.42 -2.71
C HIS A 85 9.99 -6.83 -4.04
N GLN A 86 9.65 -8.10 -4.20
CA GLN A 86 8.99 -8.59 -5.42
C GLN A 86 7.58 -8.02 -5.56
N ILE A 87 6.84 -7.95 -4.47
CA ILE A 87 5.50 -7.35 -4.44
C ILE A 87 5.58 -5.86 -4.82
N LEU A 88 6.49 -5.12 -4.19
CA LEU A 88 6.65 -3.69 -4.47
C LEU A 88 7.07 -3.44 -5.91
N THR A 89 7.95 -4.28 -6.46
CA THR A 89 8.34 -4.19 -7.86
C THR A 89 7.12 -4.35 -8.79
N ALA A 90 6.25 -5.32 -8.50
CA ALA A 90 5.02 -5.51 -9.28
C ALA A 90 4.10 -4.29 -9.19
N ILE A 91 3.97 -3.70 -8.01
CA ILE A 91 3.17 -2.48 -7.80
C ILE A 91 3.74 -1.32 -8.59
N ILE A 92 5.05 -1.13 -8.57
CA ILE A 92 5.72 -0.05 -9.32
C ILE A 92 5.49 -0.22 -10.82
N GLU A 93 5.63 -1.45 -11.34
CA GLU A 93 5.39 -1.72 -12.76
C GLU A 93 3.91 -1.45 -13.14
N ARG A 94 2.98 -1.83 -12.27
CA ARG A 94 1.56 -1.53 -12.47
C ARG A 94 1.32 -0.03 -12.50
N ALA A 95 1.93 0.72 -11.58
CA ALA A 95 1.80 2.17 -11.52
C ALA A 95 2.27 2.82 -12.83
N LYS A 96 3.40 2.37 -13.36
CA LYS A 96 3.92 2.86 -14.64
C LYS A 96 2.96 2.54 -15.78
N SER A 97 2.39 1.34 -15.79
CA SER A 97 1.45 0.94 -16.85
C SER A 97 0.16 1.76 -16.83
N LEU A 98 -0.24 2.25 -15.66
CA LEU A 98 -1.42 3.13 -15.53
C LEU A 98 -1.13 4.59 -15.90
N GLY A 99 0.14 4.94 -16.10
CA GLY A 99 0.53 6.31 -16.41
C GLY A 99 0.84 7.18 -15.21
N LEU A 100 0.93 6.59 -14.01
CA LEU A 100 1.30 7.34 -12.82
C LEU A 100 2.75 7.83 -12.90
N LYS A 101 3.00 9.00 -12.33
CA LYS A 101 4.33 9.63 -12.31
C LYS A 101 4.96 9.64 -10.94
N ARG A 102 4.16 9.46 -9.90
CA ARG A 102 4.62 9.51 -8.51
C ARG A 102 3.89 8.47 -7.68
N LEU A 103 4.59 7.93 -6.69
CA LEU A 103 4.00 7.02 -5.70
C LEU A 103 4.28 7.55 -4.30
N PHE A 104 3.25 7.55 -3.48
CA PHE A 104 3.27 7.93 -2.07
C PHE A 104 3.13 6.68 -1.20
N CYS A 105 3.68 6.70 0.01
CA CYS A 105 3.37 5.72 1.04
C CYS A 105 3.52 6.31 2.44
N LEU A 106 2.82 5.69 3.38
CA LEU A 106 3.00 5.90 4.80
C LEU A 106 3.58 4.61 5.37
N THR A 107 4.76 4.67 6.00
CA THR A 107 5.46 3.45 6.39
C THR A 107 6.33 3.60 7.62
N PHE A 108 6.50 2.51 8.36
CA PHE A 108 7.56 2.36 9.35
C PHE A 108 8.86 1.85 8.70
N GLU A 109 8.75 1.25 7.52
CA GLU A 109 9.85 0.55 6.85
C GLU A 109 10.58 1.48 5.87
N THR A 110 11.15 2.56 6.39
CA THR A 110 11.81 3.58 5.57
C THR A 110 12.99 3.04 4.80
N GLU A 111 13.74 2.11 5.38
CA GLU A 111 14.87 1.49 4.72
C GLU A 111 14.43 0.61 3.55
N PHE A 112 13.38 -0.17 3.74
CA PHE A 112 12.79 -1.01 2.70
C PHE A 112 12.35 -0.17 1.49
N PHE A 113 11.55 0.86 1.73
CA PHE A 113 11.08 1.74 0.66
C PHE A 113 12.21 2.59 0.08
N GLY A 114 13.17 2.99 0.89
CA GLY A 114 14.34 3.75 0.44
C GLY A 114 15.13 2.99 -0.63
N LYS A 115 15.24 1.67 -0.51
CA LYS A 115 15.92 0.83 -1.51
C LYS A 115 15.22 0.84 -2.87
N HIS A 116 13.95 1.21 -2.91
CA HIS A 116 13.17 1.34 -4.15
C HIS A 116 13.08 2.77 -4.65
N GLY A 117 13.83 3.70 -4.05
CA GLY A 117 13.89 5.09 -4.51
C GLY A 117 12.85 6.01 -3.87
N PHE A 118 12.20 5.58 -2.81
CA PHE A 118 11.30 6.46 -2.04
C PHE A 118 12.11 7.34 -1.10
N ASN A 119 11.72 8.61 -0.98
CA ASN A 119 12.35 9.57 -0.08
C ASN A 119 11.31 10.20 0.83
N GLU A 120 11.73 10.56 2.03
CA GLU A 120 10.85 11.21 3.00
C GLU A 120 10.30 12.52 2.44
N ARG A 121 9.01 12.78 2.70
CA ARG A 121 8.31 13.96 2.23
C ARG A 121 7.34 14.48 3.28
N GLN A 122 7.27 15.80 3.43
CA GLN A 122 6.33 16.47 4.32
C GLN A 122 5.08 16.91 3.54
N GLY A 123 3.91 16.82 4.20
CA GLY A 123 2.65 17.28 3.64
C GLY A 123 2.11 16.46 2.47
N ALA A 124 1.07 16.96 1.85
CA ALA A 124 0.45 16.34 0.67
C ALA A 124 0.97 17.04 -0.59
N PRO A 125 1.70 16.31 -1.47
CA PRO A 125 2.36 16.93 -2.63
C PRO A 125 1.38 17.07 -3.82
N VAL A 126 0.31 17.81 -3.64
CA VAL A 126 -0.70 18.04 -4.68
C VAL A 126 -1.04 19.53 -4.77
N GLU A 127 -1.48 19.95 -5.97
CA GLU A 127 -1.95 21.31 -6.21
C GLU A 127 -3.24 21.59 -5.44
N PRO A 128 -3.55 22.88 -5.13
CA PRO A 128 -4.73 23.22 -4.33
C PRO A 128 -6.06 22.72 -4.89
N ASP A 129 -6.25 22.73 -6.18
CA ASP A 129 -7.47 22.23 -6.81
C ASP A 129 -7.61 20.72 -6.68
N VAL A 130 -6.51 19.99 -6.80
CA VAL A 130 -6.46 18.54 -6.59
C VAL A 130 -6.75 18.21 -5.12
N TYR A 131 -6.18 18.98 -4.20
CA TYR A 131 -6.43 18.83 -2.77
C TYR A 131 -7.95 18.95 -2.49
N GLN A 132 -8.60 19.95 -3.07
CA GLN A 132 -10.04 20.14 -2.90
C GLN A 132 -10.86 18.97 -3.43
N GLN A 133 -10.45 18.37 -4.55
CA GLN A 133 -11.13 17.20 -5.10
C GLN A 133 -10.95 15.98 -4.18
N LEU A 134 -9.73 15.77 -3.69
CA LEU A 134 -9.42 14.63 -2.81
C LEU A 134 -10.19 14.67 -1.50
N LEU A 135 -10.54 15.87 -1.00
CA LEU A 135 -11.38 16.00 0.19
C LEU A 135 -12.76 15.34 0.03
N ARG A 136 -13.22 15.11 -1.19
CA ARG A 136 -14.52 14.49 -1.48
C ARG A 136 -14.45 12.97 -1.56
N SER A 137 -13.27 12.39 -1.41
CA SER A 137 -13.12 10.93 -1.44
C SER A 137 -13.73 10.29 -0.20
N TYR A 138 -14.34 9.12 -0.37
CA TYR A 138 -14.83 8.30 0.73
C TYR A 138 -13.72 7.40 1.33
N ASP A 139 -12.55 7.36 0.70
CA ASP A 139 -11.44 6.52 1.14
C ASP A 139 -10.72 7.13 2.34
N GLU A 140 -10.62 6.37 3.43
CA GLU A 140 -9.99 6.84 4.68
C GLU A 140 -8.49 7.13 4.52
N GLY A 141 -7.79 6.37 3.67
CA GLY A 141 -6.37 6.59 3.42
C GLY A 141 -6.09 7.92 2.75
N ILE A 142 -7.04 8.47 2.00
CA ILE A 142 -6.90 9.79 1.40
C ILE A 142 -6.89 10.88 2.48
N ALA A 143 -7.68 10.74 3.53
CA ALA A 143 -7.64 11.68 4.65
C ALA A 143 -6.27 11.70 5.31
N GLU A 144 -5.62 10.55 5.47
CA GLU A 144 -4.25 10.47 5.99
C GLU A 144 -3.25 11.08 5.01
N PHE A 145 -3.41 10.83 3.70
CA PHE A 145 -2.57 11.43 2.67
C PHE A 145 -2.61 12.96 2.75
N LEU A 146 -3.80 13.53 2.92
CA LEU A 146 -4.01 14.98 2.99
C LEU A 146 -3.54 15.59 4.31
N ASP A 147 -3.18 14.76 5.29
CA ASP A 147 -2.71 15.22 6.60
C ASP A 147 -3.77 16.04 7.35
N LEU A 148 -5.01 15.57 7.30
CA LEU A 148 -6.12 16.27 7.93
C LEU A 148 -6.12 16.11 9.45
N GLU A 149 -6.34 17.19 10.18
CA GLU A 149 -6.37 17.19 11.66
C GLU A 149 -7.46 16.26 12.20
N SER A 150 -8.59 16.14 11.51
CA SER A 150 -9.71 15.32 11.92
C SER A 150 -9.40 13.82 11.97
N VAL A 151 -8.32 13.38 11.34
CA VAL A 151 -7.93 11.97 11.24
C VAL A 151 -6.71 11.66 12.09
N LYS A 152 -6.20 12.59 12.86
CA LYS A 152 -4.94 12.44 13.59
C LYS A 152 -3.84 11.90 12.68
N PRO A 153 -3.27 12.73 11.82
CA PRO A 153 -2.21 12.32 10.90
C PRO A 153 -1.12 11.56 11.64
N ASN A 154 -0.56 10.55 10.99
CA ASN A 154 0.52 9.77 11.57
C ASN A 154 0.16 9.11 12.89
N THR A 155 -1.08 8.65 13.04
CA THR A 155 -1.59 7.96 14.24
C THR A 155 -0.69 6.81 14.68
N LEU A 156 -0.04 6.14 13.72
CA LEU A 156 0.84 5.01 13.98
C LEU A 156 2.31 5.40 14.09
N GLY A 157 2.66 6.67 13.88
CA GLY A 157 4.06 7.12 13.86
C GLY A 157 4.77 6.86 12.53
N ASN A 158 4.03 6.75 11.44
CA ASN A 158 4.56 6.45 10.11
C ASN A 158 5.34 7.62 9.51
N THR A 159 6.31 7.29 8.66
CA THR A 159 7.00 8.28 7.83
C THR A 159 6.31 8.38 6.47
N ARG A 160 6.16 9.61 5.99
CA ARG A 160 5.62 9.94 4.67
C ARG A 160 6.73 9.88 3.64
N MET A 161 6.56 9.09 2.59
CA MET A 161 7.58 8.91 1.56
C MET A 161 6.99 9.05 0.17
N LEU A 162 7.82 9.51 -0.77
CA LEU A 162 7.43 9.72 -2.17
C LEU A 162 8.52 9.20 -3.09
N LYS A 163 8.10 8.56 -4.18
CA LYS A 163 8.97 8.12 -5.27
C LYS A 163 8.53 8.78 -6.58
N ILE A 164 9.49 9.31 -7.32
CA ILE A 164 9.25 9.77 -8.70
C ILE A 164 9.52 8.57 -9.63
N LEU A 165 8.55 8.26 -10.44
CA LEU A 165 8.63 7.13 -11.39
C LEU A 165 9.38 7.50 -12.67
#